data_64a0046bd9b5f1fb61e73cded6570d20
#
_entry.id   64a0046bd9b5f1fb61e73cded6570d20
#
_cell.length_a   1.000
_cell.length_b   1.000
_cell.length_c   1.000
_cell.angle_alpha   90.00
_cell.angle_beta   90.00
_cell.angle_gamma   90.00
#
_symmetry.space_group_name_H-M   'P 1'
#
loop_
_entity.id
_entity.type
_entity.pdbx_description
1 polymer ?
#
loop_
_entity_poly.entity_id
_entity_poly.type
_entity_poly.pdbx_seq_one_letter_code
_entity_poly.pdbx_strand_id
1 'polypeptide(L)'
;MDRFCCRRAALSVAFALCLSPLASAQFATSVVSYQQGGTGGGGLFNQANVLGGPRGAGINAGSLDVLSLGQGGNVLLGFGVTIADGPGEDLTVFENPFYFPIGTFSAFSEAAFVEVSTNGVDFARFPSSYVGPPAPQSAFGSLPAGTFSNLAGGLPVLANTAIGLGDAFDPTVSGGEAFDLADLCGDPLVASGVVDLTAIHFVRLVDVVAGVDADSTGQLIYDNGGLGSADIDAVAVLHHTGNVSASGPAVSISYDPAGRLQVAISDPNGLGDLDPVSFRASFDVVPVTVANFQAFFPYVAVTSTSVTFTSAAVVQGQGVLGVLAVSVADLTGTRSSSQFFIQG
;
A
#
# COMPACT_ATOMS: atom_id res chain seq x y z
N MET A 1 27.73 -50.51 -5.81
CA MET A 1 26.25 -50.63 -5.85
C MET A 1 25.70 -49.76 -4.75
N ASP A 2 25.67 -48.46 -4.98
CA ASP A 2 25.21 -47.47 -3.97
C ASP A 2 23.85 -46.99 -4.38
N ARG A 3 22.87 -47.22 -3.49
CA ARG A 3 21.48 -46.80 -3.66
C ARG A 3 21.33 -45.33 -3.24
N PHE A 4 21.13 -44.45 -4.19
CA PHE A 4 20.69 -43.09 -3.94
C PHE A 4 19.27 -43.14 -3.41
N CYS A 5 19.12 -42.76 -2.14
CA CYS A 5 17.85 -42.59 -1.44
C CYS A 5 17.31 -41.18 -1.77
N CYS A 6 16.30 -41.12 -2.61
CA CYS A 6 15.61 -39.89 -2.96
C CYS A 6 14.71 -39.48 -1.77
N ARG A 7 15.20 -38.57 -0.93
CA ARG A 7 14.38 -37.95 0.13
C ARG A 7 13.43 -36.93 -0.50
N ARG A 8 12.16 -37.29 -0.58
CA ARG A 8 11.08 -36.31 -0.78
C ARG A 8 10.97 -35.48 0.49
N ALA A 9 11.36 -34.23 0.46
CA ALA A 9 11.05 -33.28 1.52
C ALA A 9 9.55 -32.98 1.46
N ALA A 10 8.79 -33.50 2.42
CA ALA A 10 7.41 -33.09 2.63
C ALA A 10 7.47 -31.73 3.37
N LEU A 11 7.01 -30.68 2.68
CA LEU A 11 6.88 -29.33 3.26
C LEU A 11 5.65 -29.34 4.17
N SER A 12 5.84 -29.56 5.48
CA SER A 12 4.79 -29.41 6.48
C SER A 12 4.74 -27.95 6.90
N VAL A 13 3.75 -27.20 6.39
CA VAL A 13 3.50 -25.82 6.82
C VAL A 13 2.60 -25.85 8.06
N ALA A 14 3.18 -25.67 9.24
CA ALA A 14 2.43 -25.40 10.45
C ALA A 14 2.13 -23.89 10.51
N PHE A 15 0.86 -23.52 10.52
CA PHE A 15 0.40 -22.14 10.64
C PHE A 15 0.54 -21.69 12.10
N ALA A 16 1.59 -20.94 12.42
CA ALA A 16 1.67 -20.19 13.67
C ALA A 16 1.61 -18.70 13.31
N LEU A 17 0.53 -18.03 13.73
CA LEU A 17 0.44 -16.58 13.72
C LEU A 17 1.46 -16.03 14.73
N CYS A 18 2.68 -15.76 14.28
CA CYS A 18 3.61 -14.89 15.00
C CYS A 18 3.46 -13.49 14.40
N LEU A 19 2.69 -12.64 15.06
CA LEU A 19 2.77 -11.20 14.88
C LEU A 19 4.16 -10.78 15.31
N SER A 20 5.05 -10.54 14.36
CA SER A 20 6.40 -10.04 14.66
C SER A 20 6.28 -8.61 15.17
N PRO A 21 6.84 -8.26 16.34
CA PRO A 21 6.79 -6.89 16.87
C PRO A 21 7.46 -5.84 15.95
N LEU A 22 8.27 -6.27 14.99
CA LEU A 22 8.89 -5.41 13.97
C LEU A 22 7.89 -4.84 12.97
N ALA A 23 6.87 -5.59 12.54
CA ALA A 23 5.85 -5.09 11.63
C ALA A 23 5.01 -3.95 12.24
N SER A 24 4.83 -3.95 13.56
CA SER A 24 4.10 -2.88 14.28
C SER A 24 4.86 -1.55 14.26
N ALA A 25 6.19 -1.58 14.25
CA ALA A 25 7.01 -0.36 14.28
C ALA A 25 7.06 0.39 12.94
N GLN A 26 6.73 -0.27 11.83
CA GLN A 26 6.68 0.31 10.49
C GLN A 26 5.34 1.02 10.19
N PHE A 27 4.39 0.99 11.10
CA PHE A 27 3.18 1.82 11.04
C PHE A 27 3.31 2.98 12.02
N ALA A 28 2.41 3.96 11.89
CA ALA A 28 2.30 5.01 12.88
C ALA A 28 2.05 4.42 14.28
N THR A 29 2.88 4.78 15.24
CA THR A 29 2.84 4.28 16.63
C THR A 29 2.30 5.31 17.62
N SER A 30 2.24 6.59 17.20
CA SER A 30 1.75 7.68 18.04
C SER A 30 1.11 8.79 17.21
N VAL A 31 0.08 9.41 17.76
CA VAL A 31 -0.42 10.71 17.31
C VAL A 31 0.27 11.78 18.17
N VAL A 32 1.17 12.53 17.55
CA VAL A 32 1.94 13.60 18.21
C VAL A 32 1.07 14.82 18.43
N SER A 33 0.26 15.16 17.41
CA SER A 33 -0.76 16.19 17.51
C SER A 33 -1.90 15.92 16.52
N TYR A 34 -3.08 16.39 16.86
CA TYR A 34 -4.25 16.36 16.01
C TYR A 34 -5.03 17.65 16.17
N GLN A 35 -5.28 18.33 15.04
CA GLN A 35 -6.12 19.51 14.97
C GLN A 35 -7.32 19.17 14.10
N GLN A 36 -8.44 18.89 14.74
CA GLN A 36 -9.70 18.64 14.03
C GLN A 36 -10.13 19.89 13.27
N GLY A 37 -10.46 19.72 12.00
CA GLY A 37 -10.99 20.78 11.16
C GLY A 37 -12.48 21.05 11.38
N GLY A 38 -13.10 21.82 10.44
CA GLY A 38 -14.44 22.37 10.61
C GLY A 38 -15.55 21.34 10.65
N THR A 39 -15.75 20.58 9.55
CA THR A 39 -16.78 19.54 9.43
C THR A 39 -16.13 18.17 9.28
N GLY A 40 -16.73 17.16 9.86
CA GLY A 40 -16.18 15.82 9.94
C GLY A 40 -15.60 15.52 11.31
N GLY A 41 -15.14 14.30 11.51
CA GLY A 41 -14.48 13.83 12.70
C GLY A 41 -15.41 13.54 13.89
N GLY A 42 -14.79 13.04 14.95
CA GLY A 42 -15.43 12.74 16.24
C GLY A 42 -16.06 11.35 16.34
N GLY A 43 -16.44 10.99 17.56
CA GLY A 43 -17.11 9.71 17.84
C GLY A 43 -16.25 8.50 17.53
N LEU A 44 -16.68 7.69 16.56
CA LEU A 44 -15.99 6.48 16.14
C LEU A 44 -14.69 6.76 15.37
N PHE A 45 -14.61 7.88 14.66
CA PHE A 45 -13.50 8.29 13.79
C PHE A 45 -12.39 9.02 14.55
N ASN A 46 -11.80 8.35 15.51
CA ASN A 46 -10.89 8.96 16.49
C ASN A 46 -9.42 8.61 16.22
N GLN A 47 -8.52 9.29 16.95
CA GLN A 47 -7.08 9.21 16.78
C GLN A 47 -6.48 7.81 16.96
N ALA A 48 -7.14 6.88 17.65
CA ALA A 48 -6.61 5.53 17.81
C ALA A 48 -6.71 4.71 16.54
N ASN A 49 -7.63 5.07 15.64
CA ASN A 49 -7.87 4.31 14.41
C ASN A 49 -6.72 4.43 13.40
N VAL A 50 -5.98 5.55 13.39
CA VAL A 50 -4.85 5.76 12.47
C VAL A 50 -3.56 5.05 12.92
N LEU A 51 -3.56 4.42 14.09
CA LEU A 51 -2.40 3.72 14.64
C LEU A 51 -2.40 2.23 14.28
N GLY A 52 -1.23 1.76 13.86
CA GLY A 52 -1.05 0.38 13.39
C GLY A 52 -1.34 0.25 11.90
N GLY A 53 -1.63 -0.96 11.44
CA GLY A 53 -1.82 -1.25 10.03
C GLY A 53 -3.24 -0.97 9.51
N PRO A 54 -3.40 -0.81 8.19
CA PRO A 54 -4.67 -0.47 7.58
C PRO A 54 -5.73 -1.56 7.81
N ARG A 55 -7.00 -1.13 7.80
CA ARG A 55 -8.18 -1.96 7.93
C ARG A 55 -9.18 -1.68 6.81
N GLY A 56 -8.65 -1.60 5.59
CA GLY A 56 -9.42 -1.30 4.40
C GLY A 56 -10.64 -2.19 4.21
N ALA A 57 -11.70 -1.61 3.64
CA ALA A 57 -12.93 -2.31 3.31
C ALA A 57 -13.02 -2.70 1.82
N GLY A 58 -11.94 -2.54 1.06
CA GLY A 58 -11.84 -2.86 -0.35
C GLY A 58 -12.36 -1.76 -1.27
N ILE A 59 -12.64 -2.13 -2.52
CA ILE A 59 -12.88 -1.14 -3.58
C ILE A 59 -14.29 -0.51 -3.58
N ASN A 60 -15.25 -1.11 -2.88
CA ASN A 60 -16.67 -0.73 -3.00
C ASN A 60 -17.25 -0.08 -1.74
N ALA A 61 -16.47 0.09 -0.71
CA ALA A 61 -16.89 0.70 0.55
C ALA A 61 -15.70 1.29 1.30
N GLY A 62 -15.91 2.41 1.98
CA GLY A 62 -14.97 2.94 2.96
C GLY A 62 -15.00 2.17 4.28
N SER A 63 -13.88 2.10 4.97
CA SER A 63 -13.77 1.58 6.33
C SER A 63 -14.41 2.52 7.34
N LEU A 64 -14.89 1.98 8.46
CA LEU A 64 -15.33 2.78 9.62
C LEU A 64 -14.23 2.91 10.68
N ASP A 65 -13.06 2.31 10.46
CA ASP A 65 -11.92 2.31 11.36
C ASP A 65 -10.86 3.30 10.87
N VAL A 66 -11.22 4.56 10.86
CA VAL A 66 -10.42 5.67 10.33
C VAL A 66 -10.37 6.84 11.30
N LEU A 67 -9.39 7.73 11.12
CA LEU A 67 -9.36 9.05 11.73
C LEU A 67 -9.87 10.09 10.72
N SER A 68 -11.02 10.69 10.96
CA SER A 68 -11.49 11.80 10.15
C SER A 68 -10.79 13.10 10.55
N LEU A 69 -10.13 13.76 9.59
CA LEU A 69 -9.37 14.99 9.87
C LEU A 69 -10.28 16.19 10.14
N GLY A 70 -11.48 16.21 9.55
CA GLY A 70 -12.31 17.40 9.49
C GLY A 70 -11.76 18.42 8.49
N GLN A 71 -12.65 19.23 7.89
CA GLN A 71 -12.30 20.17 6.84
C GLN A 71 -11.17 21.13 7.26
N GLY A 72 -10.03 21.07 6.60
CA GLY A 72 -8.83 21.83 6.92
C GLY A 72 -8.09 21.34 8.16
N GLY A 73 -8.45 20.15 8.69
CA GLY A 73 -7.79 19.55 9.82
C GLY A 73 -6.46 18.89 9.47
N ASN A 74 -5.72 18.49 10.49
CA ASN A 74 -4.46 17.79 10.27
C ASN A 74 -4.10 16.86 11.43
N VAL A 75 -3.27 15.86 11.13
CA VAL A 75 -2.67 14.95 12.10
C VAL A 75 -1.17 14.87 11.90
N LEU A 76 -0.41 14.88 12.99
CA LEU A 76 1.03 14.63 13.03
C LEU A 76 1.27 13.27 13.66
N LEU A 77 1.88 12.36 12.88
CA LEU A 77 2.15 10.99 13.26
C LEU A 77 3.63 10.78 13.55
N GLY A 78 3.92 9.97 14.56
CA GLY A 78 5.25 9.51 14.92
C GLY A 78 5.37 7.99 14.75
N PHE A 79 6.58 7.52 14.44
CA PHE A 79 6.89 6.14 14.10
C PHE A 79 7.91 5.54 15.06
N GLY A 80 7.90 4.21 15.19
CA GLY A 80 8.91 3.46 15.95
C GLY A 80 10.20 3.21 15.17
N VAL A 81 10.26 3.64 13.91
CA VAL A 81 11.40 3.55 13.00
C VAL A 81 11.74 4.93 12.45
N THR A 82 12.95 5.10 11.94
CA THR A 82 13.36 6.30 11.19
C THR A 82 13.13 6.04 9.71
N ILE A 83 12.20 6.76 9.08
CA ILE A 83 11.91 6.65 7.65
C ILE A 83 13.10 7.21 6.87
N ALA A 84 13.48 6.57 5.79
CA ALA A 84 14.62 6.98 4.98
C ALA A 84 14.33 6.75 3.50
N ASP A 85 14.86 7.64 2.66
CA ASP A 85 14.86 7.51 1.20
C ASP A 85 15.55 6.22 0.77
N GLY A 86 14.83 5.39 0.03
CA GLY A 86 15.25 4.11 -0.52
C GLY A 86 14.96 4.01 -2.01
N PRO A 87 15.16 2.87 -2.64
CA PRO A 87 14.82 2.71 -4.06
C PRO A 87 13.31 2.62 -4.29
N GLY A 88 12.70 3.65 -4.88
CA GLY A 88 11.27 3.74 -5.14
C GLY A 88 10.49 4.27 -3.95
N GLU A 89 9.26 3.81 -3.79
CA GLU A 89 8.32 4.32 -2.78
C GLU A 89 8.77 4.04 -1.34
N ASP A 90 8.73 5.04 -0.44
CA ASP A 90 9.22 4.95 0.94
C ASP A 90 8.14 4.85 1.98
N LEU A 91 6.95 5.33 1.66
CA LEU A 91 5.78 5.23 2.54
C LEU A 91 4.48 5.11 1.73
N THR A 92 3.45 4.50 2.33
CA THR A 92 2.10 4.46 1.79
C THR A 92 1.14 5.08 2.78
N VAL A 93 0.32 6.02 2.32
CA VAL A 93 -0.78 6.61 3.08
C VAL A 93 -2.09 5.93 2.66
N PHE A 94 -2.79 5.37 3.60
CA PHE A 94 -4.10 4.77 3.44
C PHE A 94 -5.16 5.76 3.89
N GLU A 95 -5.78 6.42 2.92
CA GLU A 95 -7.02 7.16 3.07
C GLU A 95 -8.18 6.20 2.74
N ASN A 96 -9.41 6.63 2.73
CA ASN A 96 -10.58 5.76 2.73
C ASN A 96 -11.50 5.88 1.49
N PRO A 97 -10.97 6.13 0.28
CA PRO A 97 -11.80 6.25 -0.91
C PRO A 97 -12.40 4.91 -1.32
N PHE A 98 -13.51 4.95 -2.03
CA PHE A 98 -14.13 3.77 -2.62
C PHE A 98 -14.72 4.10 -3.99
N TYR A 99 -14.78 3.12 -4.88
CA TYR A 99 -15.33 3.33 -6.21
C TYR A 99 -16.84 3.48 -6.18
N PHE A 100 -17.30 4.58 -6.76
CA PHE A 100 -18.71 4.92 -6.86
C PHE A 100 -18.99 5.64 -8.21
N PRO A 101 -20.04 5.25 -8.97
CA PRO A 101 -20.90 4.08 -8.76
C PRO A 101 -20.14 2.74 -8.83
N ILE A 102 -20.67 1.71 -8.14
CA ILE A 102 -20.09 0.36 -8.17
C ILE A 102 -19.91 -0.12 -9.62
N GLY A 103 -18.74 -0.70 -9.91
CA GLY A 103 -18.35 -1.16 -11.25
C GLY A 103 -17.73 -0.07 -12.12
N THR A 104 -17.43 1.10 -11.57
CA THR A 104 -16.64 2.16 -12.22
C THR A 104 -15.23 2.25 -11.60
N PHE A 105 -14.34 2.98 -12.26
CA PHE A 105 -13.02 3.36 -11.71
C PHE A 105 -13.01 4.85 -11.31
N SER A 106 -14.16 5.39 -10.93
CA SER A 106 -14.27 6.71 -10.33
C SER A 106 -14.45 6.55 -8.83
N ALA A 107 -13.68 7.28 -8.03
CA ALA A 107 -13.70 7.16 -6.59
C ALA A 107 -14.43 8.32 -5.91
N PHE A 108 -15.17 8.01 -4.86
CA PHE A 108 -15.48 8.98 -3.85
C PHE A 108 -14.17 9.26 -3.12
N SER A 109 -13.67 10.48 -3.22
CA SER A 109 -12.30 10.83 -2.84
C SER A 109 -12.27 12.11 -2.02
N GLU A 110 -11.60 12.07 -0.89
CA GLU A 110 -11.36 13.19 0.00
C GLU A 110 -9.84 13.30 0.18
N ALA A 111 -9.25 14.34 -0.43
CA ALA A 111 -7.80 14.40 -0.58
C ALA A 111 -7.09 14.92 0.68
N ALA A 112 -5.87 14.43 0.93
CA ALA A 112 -4.96 14.99 1.91
C ALA A 112 -3.58 15.26 1.33
N PHE A 113 -2.98 16.40 1.68
CA PHE A 113 -1.56 16.65 1.50
C PHE A 113 -0.74 15.77 2.46
N VAL A 114 0.40 15.31 1.97
CA VAL A 114 1.37 14.56 2.74
C VAL A 114 2.64 15.36 2.90
N GLU A 115 3.13 15.45 4.13
CA GLU A 115 4.31 16.20 4.51
C GLU A 115 5.19 15.37 5.43
N VAL A 116 6.49 15.54 5.33
CA VAL A 116 7.47 14.82 6.16
C VAL A 116 8.38 15.78 6.90
N SER A 117 8.89 15.34 8.05
CA SER A 117 9.75 16.16 8.90
C SER A 117 10.78 15.32 9.66
N THR A 118 11.99 15.87 9.81
CA THR A 118 13.01 15.34 10.70
C THR A 118 12.77 15.74 12.15
N ASN A 119 12.28 16.97 12.40
CA ASN A 119 12.24 17.59 13.73
C ASN A 119 10.83 17.85 14.29
N GLY A 120 9.77 17.58 13.49
CA GLY A 120 8.36 17.82 13.85
C GLY A 120 7.94 19.30 13.80
N VAL A 121 8.77 20.20 13.29
CA VAL A 121 8.54 21.65 13.19
C VAL A 121 8.59 22.13 11.75
N ASP A 122 9.63 21.74 11.02
CA ASP A 122 9.85 22.09 9.62
C ASP A 122 9.39 20.91 8.75
N PHE A 123 8.52 21.19 7.78
CA PHE A 123 7.88 20.15 6.96
C PHE A 123 8.10 20.39 5.49
N ALA A 124 8.62 19.38 4.79
CA ALA A 124 8.64 19.32 3.33
C ALA A 124 7.34 18.64 2.84
N ARG A 125 6.62 19.32 1.94
CA ARG A 125 5.37 18.81 1.35
C ARG A 125 5.64 18.17 0.01
N PHE A 126 5.08 16.99 -0.22
CA PHE A 126 5.16 16.34 -1.53
C PHE A 126 4.56 17.22 -2.63
N PRO A 127 5.26 17.38 -3.76
CA PRO A 127 4.75 18.16 -4.88
C PRO A 127 3.56 17.41 -5.50
N SER A 128 2.39 18.01 -5.39
CA SER A 128 1.13 17.41 -5.84
C SER A 128 0.63 17.97 -7.16
N SER A 129 -0.21 17.21 -7.86
CA SER A 129 -0.97 17.70 -9.02
C SER A 129 -2.40 17.22 -9.02
N TYR A 130 -3.28 18.06 -9.57
CA TYR A 130 -4.69 17.81 -9.75
C TYR A 130 -5.10 18.01 -11.19
N VAL A 131 -5.64 16.97 -11.83
CA VAL A 131 -6.11 17.00 -13.23
C VAL A 131 -7.62 16.75 -13.35
N GLY A 132 -8.35 16.95 -12.27
CA GLY A 132 -9.79 16.75 -12.21
C GLY A 132 -10.63 17.92 -12.72
N PRO A 133 -11.96 17.84 -12.58
CA PRO A 133 -12.88 18.91 -12.96
C PRO A 133 -12.60 20.21 -12.20
N PRO A 134 -12.76 21.39 -12.85
CA PRO A 134 -12.50 22.69 -12.24
C PRO A 134 -13.67 23.20 -11.38
N ALA A 135 -14.38 22.32 -10.71
CA ALA A 135 -15.53 22.67 -9.88
C ALA A 135 -15.77 21.60 -8.81
N PRO A 136 -16.34 21.97 -7.65
CA PRO A 136 -16.69 21.02 -6.60
C PRO A 136 -17.58 19.91 -7.10
N GLN A 137 -17.33 18.70 -6.62
CA GLN A 137 -18.20 17.57 -6.88
C GLN A 137 -19.46 17.68 -6.03
N SER A 138 -20.52 16.97 -6.40
CA SER A 138 -21.69 16.83 -5.52
C SER A 138 -21.30 16.03 -4.27
N ALA A 139 -22.12 16.09 -3.21
CA ALA A 139 -21.87 15.43 -1.93
C ALA A 139 -21.58 13.90 -2.03
N PHE A 140 -21.94 13.27 -3.14
CA PHE A 140 -21.64 11.89 -3.48
C PHE A 140 -21.11 11.79 -4.92
N GLY A 141 -20.39 12.81 -5.36
CA GLY A 141 -19.70 12.80 -6.64
C GLY A 141 -18.54 11.81 -6.61
N SER A 142 -18.00 11.51 -7.77
CA SER A 142 -16.81 10.67 -7.88
C SER A 142 -15.85 11.28 -8.89
N LEU A 143 -14.57 11.05 -8.67
CA LEU A 143 -13.48 11.52 -9.51
C LEU A 143 -12.86 10.33 -10.25
N PRO A 144 -12.51 10.49 -11.55
CA PRO A 144 -11.80 9.45 -12.27
C PRO A 144 -10.50 9.04 -11.59
N ALA A 145 -10.11 7.78 -11.74
CA ALA A 145 -8.78 7.33 -11.31
C ALA A 145 -7.67 8.17 -11.96
N GLY A 146 -6.62 8.47 -11.20
CA GLY A 146 -5.50 9.30 -11.66
C GLY A 146 -5.78 10.81 -11.63
N THR A 147 -6.87 11.25 -11.01
CA THR A 147 -7.16 12.67 -10.79
C THR A 147 -6.12 13.34 -9.89
N PHE A 148 -5.58 12.61 -8.94
CA PHE A 148 -4.55 13.05 -8.00
C PHE A 148 -3.19 12.41 -8.29
N SER A 149 -2.12 13.16 -8.04
CA SER A 149 -0.77 12.66 -7.92
C SER A 149 -0.13 13.27 -6.68
N ASN A 150 0.55 12.46 -5.87
CA ASN A 150 1.16 12.86 -4.59
C ASN A 150 0.19 13.57 -3.63
N LEU A 151 -1.07 13.11 -3.64
CA LEU A 151 -2.11 13.41 -2.65
C LEU A 151 -2.68 12.07 -2.19
N ALA A 152 -2.90 11.90 -0.90
CA ALA A 152 -3.65 10.74 -0.42
C ALA A 152 -5.15 10.90 -0.75
N GLY A 153 -5.87 9.79 -0.93
CA GLY A 153 -7.32 9.78 -1.15
C GLY A 153 -7.79 9.47 -2.57
N GLY A 154 -6.91 9.01 -3.46
CA GLY A 154 -7.27 8.65 -4.85
C GLY A 154 -7.52 7.15 -5.06
N LEU A 155 -6.91 6.29 -4.24
CA LEU A 155 -6.93 4.84 -4.40
C LEU A 155 -7.53 4.12 -3.19
N PRO A 156 -8.53 3.22 -3.39
CA PRO A 156 -9.11 2.42 -2.30
C PRO A 156 -8.07 1.60 -1.53
N VAL A 157 -8.33 1.42 -0.24
CA VAL A 157 -7.49 0.61 0.65
C VAL A 157 -7.85 -0.87 0.48
N LEU A 158 -6.90 -1.66 0.00
CA LEU A 158 -7.07 -3.09 -0.25
C LEU A 158 -6.49 -3.95 0.87
N ALA A 159 -5.45 -3.44 1.54
CA ALA A 159 -4.85 -4.13 2.67
C ALA A 159 -5.73 -4.03 3.93
N ASN A 160 -5.82 -5.13 4.67
CA ASN A 160 -6.47 -5.19 5.98
C ASN A 160 -5.66 -6.11 6.90
N THR A 161 -4.86 -5.50 7.77
CA THR A 161 -3.95 -6.23 8.67
C THR A 161 -4.68 -7.02 9.74
N ALA A 162 -5.89 -6.60 10.12
CA ALA A 162 -6.68 -7.29 11.14
C ALA A 162 -7.13 -8.69 10.70
N ILE A 163 -7.32 -8.90 9.40
CA ILE A 163 -7.73 -10.19 8.84
C ILE A 163 -6.65 -10.83 7.95
N GLY A 164 -5.45 -10.22 7.88
CA GLY A 164 -4.33 -10.71 7.07
C GLY A 164 -4.59 -10.64 5.56
N LEU A 165 -5.33 -9.63 5.12
CA LEU A 165 -5.63 -9.39 3.71
C LEU A 165 -4.64 -8.37 3.13
N GLY A 166 -4.07 -8.69 1.98
CA GLY A 166 -3.09 -7.84 1.30
C GLY A 166 -1.76 -7.74 2.05
N ASP A 167 -0.84 -7.01 1.48
CA ASP A 167 0.42 -6.63 2.13
C ASP A 167 0.50 -5.10 2.19
N ALA A 168 0.40 -4.54 3.40
CA ALA A 168 0.40 -3.09 3.60
C ALA A 168 1.74 -2.42 3.23
N PHE A 169 2.80 -3.21 3.09
CA PHE A 169 4.13 -2.74 2.72
C PHE A 169 4.43 -2.88 1.22
N ASP A 170 3.44 -3.24 0.44
CA ASP A 170 3.55 -3.33 -0.99
C ASP A 170 2.48 -2.47 -1.69
N PRO A 171 2.89 -1.31 -2.23
CA PRO A 171 1.97 -0.37 -2.89
C PRO A 171 1.22 -0.98 -4.07
N THR A 172 1.75 -2.03 -4.69
CA THR A 172 1.11 -2.65 -5.86
C THR A 172 -0.11 -3.48 -5.50
N VAL A 173 -0.25 -3.87 -4.21
CA VAL A 173 -1.35 -4.71 -3.72
C VAL A 173 -2.08 -4.15 -2.51
N SER A 174 -1.49 -3.17 -1.81
CA SER A 174 -2.08 -2.60 -0.60
C SER A 174 -3.24 -1.66 -0.88
N GLY A 175 -3.29 -1.05 -2.07
CA GLY A 175 -4.05 0.18 -2.28
C GLY A 175 -3.46 1.35 -1.48
N GLY A 176 -4.18 2.45 -1.39
CA GLY A 176 -3.64 3.70 -0.86
C GLY A 176 -2.63 4.35 -1.82
N GLU A 177 -2.13 5.52 -1.47
CA GLU A 177 -1.12 6.23 -2.25
C GLU A 177 0.27 6.04 -1.67
N ALA A 178 1.21 5.66 -2.54
CA ALA A 178 2.62 5.53 -2.22
C ALA A 178 3.37 6.82 -2.57
N PHE A 179 4.41 7.10 -1.79
CA PHE A 179 5.20 8.33 -1.86
C PHE A 179 6.69 7.99 -1.83
N ASP A 180 7.44 8.54 -2.79
CA ASP A 180 8.89 8.44 -2.89
C ASP A 180 9.51 9.73 -2.33
N LEU A 181 10.33 9.60 -1.27
CA LEU A 181 11.01 10.76 -0.66
C LEU A 181 11.91 11.50 -1.65
N ALA A 182 12.42 10.84 -2.68
CA ALA A 182 13.21 11.47 -3.72
C ALA A 182 12.44 12.57 -4.46
N ASP A 183 11.11 12.54 -4.50
CA ASP A 183 10.27 13.61 -5.06
C ASP A 183 10.46 14.97 -4.32
N LEU A 184 10.96 14.92 -3.09
CA LEU A 184 11.22 16.09 -2.26
C LEU A 184 12.61 16.73 -2.48
N CYS A 185 13.47 16.17 -3.35
CA CYS A 185 14.82 16.68 -3.58
C CYS A 185 14.87 18.15 -4.01
N GLY A 186 13.77 18.68 -4.59
CA GLY A 186 13.62 20.08 -4.99
C GLY A 186 13.11 21.01 -3.90
N ASP A 187 12.70 20.48 -2.74
CA ASP A 187 12.17 21.29 -1.63
C ASP A 187 13.28 22.12 -0.97
N PRO A 188 13.09 23.42 -0.70
CA PRO A 188 14.10 24.27 -0.08
C PRO A 188 14.58 23.79 1.30
N LEU A 189 13.70 23.17 2.11
CA LEU A 189 14.07 22.64 3.43
C LEU A 189 14.96 21.39 3.29
N VAL A 190 14.70 20.57 2.29
CA VAL A 190 15.52 19.40 1.94
C VAL A 190 16.88 19.89 1.39
N ALA A 191 16.86 20.80 0.43
CA ALA A 191 18.10 21.36 -0.16
C ALA A 191 19.00 22.06 0.87
N SER A 192 18.42 22.64 1.93
CA SER A 192 19.18 23.26 3.04
C SER A 192 19.59 22.27 4.14
N GLY A 193 19.13 21.02 4.09
CA GLY A 193 19.40 20.01 5.11
C GLY A 193 18.60 20.18 6.41
N VAL A 194 17.57 21.03 6.44
CA VAL A 194 16.66 21.17 7.58
C VAL A 194 15.73 19.96 7.68
N VAL A 195 15.28 19.45 6.53
CA VAL A 195 14.62 18.16 6.42
C VAL A 195 15.61 17.20 5.76
N ASP A 196 16.01 16.17 6.50
CA ASP A 196 16.94 15.13 6.05
C ASP A 196 16.16 13.90 5.64
N LEU A 197 16.13 13.59 4.34
CA LEU A 197 15.38 12.44 3.79
C LEU A 197 15.89 11.09 4.28
N THR A 198 17.07 11.04 4.89
CA THR A 198 17.61 9.82 5.51
C THR A 198 17.20 9.68 6.99
N ALA A 199 16.48 10.68 7.54
CA ALA A 199 16.15 10.78 8.96
C ALA A 199 14.77 11.39 9.21
N ILE A 200 13.76 10.94 8.50
CA ILE A 200 12.37 11.36 8.70
C ILE A 200 11.79 10.64 9.92
N HIS A 201 11.26 11.41 10.87
CA HIS A 201 10.64 10.90 12.10
C HIS A 201 9.14 11.13 12.17
N PHE A 202 8.61 12.06 11.36
CA PHE A 202 7.23 12.48 11.41
C PHE A 202 6.63 12.57 10.02
N VAL A 203 5.34 12.17 9.92
CA VAL A 203 4.49 12.40 8.77
C VAL A 203 3.30 13.23 9.21
N ARG A 204 3.02 14.34 8.53
CA ARG A 204 1.84 15.15 8.72
C ARG A 204 0.91 15.00 7.54
N LEU A 205 -0.36 14.72 7.83
CA LEU A 205 -1.44 14.67 6.85
C LEU A 205 -2.33 15.88 7.08
N VAL A 206 -2.61 16.61 6.00
CA VAL A 206 -3.41 17.86 6.05
C VAL A 206 -4.55 17.72 5.06
N ASP A 207 -5.77 17.84 5.55
CA ASP A 207 -6.97 17.79 4.73
C ASP A 207 -6.98 18.90 3.68
N VAL A 208 -7.37 18.56 2.46
CA VAL A 208 -7.50 19.52 1.35
C VAL A 208 -8.85 20.20 1.43
N VAL A 209 -8.85 21.51 1.53
CA VAL A 209 -10.09 22.31 1.48
C VAL A 209 -10.45 22.59 0.03
N ALA A 210 -11.42 21.86 -0.49
CA ALA A 210 -11.86 21.92 -1.89
C ALA A 210 -12.16 23.36 -2.37
N GLY A 211 -11.57 23.76 -3.49
CA GLY A 211 -11.74 25.09 -4.08
C GLY A 211 -11.04 26.23 -3.32
N VAL A 212 -10.27 25.91 -2.29
CA VAL A 212 -9.44 26.85 -1.52
C VAL A 212 -7.97 26.50 -1.68
N ASP A 213 -7.63 25.23 -1.44
CA ASP A 213 -6.26 24.76 -1.58
C ASP A 213 -5.91 24.48 -3.04
N ALA A 214 -4.64 24.65 -3.35
CA ALA A 214 -4.11 24.44 -4.67
C ALA A 214 -2.98 23.40 -4.65
N ASP A 215 -2.81 22.71 -5.75
CA ASP A 215 -1.67 21.84 -5.99
C ASP A 215 -0.36 22.64 -6.19
N SER A 216 0.74 21.94 -6.38
CA SER A 216 2.07 22.55 -6.55
C SER A 216 2.21 23.40 -7.84
N THR A 217 1.26 23.31 -8.76
CA THR A 217 1.21 24.13 -9.98
C THR A 217 0.33 25.37 -9.82
N GLY A 218 -0.39 25.50 -8.71
CA GLY A 218 -1.34 26.55 -8.42
C GLY A 218 -2.77 26.25 -8.94
N GLN A 219 -3.03 25.02 -9.39
CA GLN A 219 -4.37 24.57 -9.79
C GLN A 219 -5.18 24.29 -8.52
N LEU A 220 -6.36 24.91 -8.38
CA LEU A 220 -7.27 24.61 -7.28
C LEU A 220 -7.71 23.15 -7.32
N ILE A 221 -7.68 22.51 -6.15
CA ILE A 221 -8.08 21.12 -5.98
C ILE A 221 -9.58 21.09 -5.67
N TYR A 222 -10.31 20.18 -6.30
CA TYR A 222 -11.70 19.91 -6.03
C TYR A 222 -11.88 18.41 -5.85
N ASP A 223 -11.97 18.01 -4.61
CA ASP A 223 -12.37 16.65 -4.25
C ASP A 223 -13.88 16.54 -4.02
N ASN A 224 -14.36 15.55 -3.31
CA ASN A 224 -15.78 15.39 -2.97
C ASN A 224 -16.31 16.46 -2.01
N GLY A 225 -15.49 17.41 -1.70
CA GLY A 225 -15.63 18.37 -0.64
C GLY A 225 -16.88 19.21 -0.66
N GLY A 226 -17.22 19.60 0.46
CA GLY A 226 -18.25 20.49 0.94
C GLY A 226 -18.83 19.97 2.23
N LEU A 227 -18.75 18.68 2.49
CA LEU A 227 -19.19 18.05 3.74
C LEU A 227 -18.23 16.96 4.21
N GLY A 228 -17.26 16.55 3.37
CA GLY A 228 -16.29 15.53 3.67
C GLY A 228 -14.92 16.08 4.08
N SER A 229 -14.10 15.22 4.56
CA SER A 229 -12.69 15.46 4.90
C SER A 229 -11.95 14.15 4.81
N ALA A 230 -10.65 14.20 4.54
CA ALA A 230 -9.83 13.01 4.48
C ALA A 230 -9.97 12.15 5.75
N ASP A 231 -10.23 10.87 5.53
CA ASP A 231 -10.45 9.85 6.53
C ASP A 231 -9.28 8.85 6.52
N ILE A 232 -8.33 9.05 7.42
CA ILE A 232 -7.05 8.33 7.41
C ILE A 232 -7.19 7.00 8.14
N ASP A 233 -6.91 5.90 7.42
CA ASP A 233 -6.87 4.53 7.97
C ASP A 233 -5.49 4.23 8.60
N ALA A 234 -4.38 4.45 7.85
CA ALA A 234 -3.04 4.15 8.33
C ALA A 234 -1.95 4.86 7.51
N VAL A 235 -0.72 4.80 8.02
CA VAL A 235 0.51 5.08 7.25
C VAL A 235 1.50 3.94 7.45
N ALA A 236 1.94 3.32 6.34
CA ALA A 236 2.99 2.30 6.34
C ALA A 236 4.32 2.88 5.87
N VAL A 237 5.41 2.46 6.50
CA VAL A 237 6.79 2.79 6.14
C VAL A 237 7.38 1.63 5.36
N LEU A 238 7.84 1.88 4.15
CA LEU A 238 8.42 0.88 3.25
C LEU A 238 9.95 0.84 3.39
N HIS A 239 10.60 2.01 3.51
CA HIS A 239 12.04 2.13 3.72
C HIS A 239 12.37 2.84 5.03
N HIS A 240 13.29 2.26 5.81
CA HIS A 240 13.74 2.85 7.07
C HIS A 240 15.22 2.51 7.35
N THR A 241 15.88 3.34 8.15
CA THR A 241 17.28 3.10 8.52
C THR A 241 17.40 1.83 9.37
N GLY A 242 18.36 0.98 8.98
CA GLY A 242 18.58 -0.33 9.60
C GLY A 242 18.21 -1.51 8.67
N ASN A 243 17.44 -1.29 7.65
CA ASN A 243 17.28 -2.24 6.55
C ASN A 243 18.21 -1.84 5.39
N VAL A 244 19.45 -2.24 5.46
CA VAL A 244 20.26 -2.31 4.24
C VAL A 244 19.70 -3.46 3.45
N SER A 245 18.96 -3.14 2.40
CA SER A 245 18.39 -4.11 1.48
C SER A 245 19.49 -5.06 0.99
N ALA A 246 19.55 -6.25 1.53
CA ALA A 246 19.96 -7.38 0.73
C ALA A 246 18.94 -7.46 -0.42
N SER A 247 19.38 -7.76 -1.64
CA SER A 247 18.51 -7.91 -2.79
C SER A 247 17.41 -8.94 -2.45
N GLY A 248 16.23 -8.44 -2.12
CA GLY A 248 15.09 -9.27 -1.73
C GLY A 248 14.52 -10.08 -2.89
N PRO A 249 13.53 -10.92 -2.62
CA PRO A 249 12.86 -11.68 -3.67
C PRO A 249 12.18 -10.74 -4.67
N ALA A 250 11.95 -11.22 -5.89
CA ALA A 250 11.13 -10.55 -6.87
C ALA A 250 9.95 -11.45 -7.25
N VAL A 251 8.75 -10.87 -7.31
CA VAL A 251 7.52 -11.55 -7.73
C VAL A 251 7.03 -10.96 -9.03
N SER A 252 6.69 -11.80 -10.00
CA SER A 252 6.03 -11.37 -11.23
C SER A 252 4.87 -12.28 -11.58
N ILE A 253 3.81 -11.69 -12.15
CA ILE A 253 2.64 -12.42 -12.63
C ILE A 253 2.42 -12.06 -14.09
N SER A 254 2.21 -13.07 -14.94
CA SER A 254 2.05 -12.89 -16.38
C SER A 254 1.24 -14.04 -16.99
N TYR A 255 0.90 -13.93 -18.27
CA TYR A 255 0.47 -15.08 -19.05
C TYR A 255 1.66 -15.77 -19.75
N ASP A 256 1.63 -17.09 -19.81
CA ASP A 256 2.49 -17.83 -20.71
C ASP A 256 1.95 -17.73 -22.17
N PRO A 257 2.74 -18.20 -23.18
CA PRO A 257 2.29 -18.17 -24.57
C PRO A 257 1.01 -18.98 -24.87
N ALA A 258 0.60 -19.86 -23.97
CA ALA A 258 -0.65 -20.62 -24.06
C ALA A 258 -1.83 -19.92 -23.36
N GLY A 259 -1.62 -18.75 -22.74
CA GLY A 259 -2.65 -18.00 -22.01
C GLY A 259 -2.93 -18.54 -20.61
N ARG A 260 -2.02 -19.32 -20.03
CA ARG A 260 -2.10 -19.76 -18.64
C ARG A 260 -1.42 -18.72 -17.73
N LEU A 261 -1.97 -18.51 -16.53
CA LEU A 261 -1.32 -17.65 -15.55
C LEU A 261 -0.02 -18.27 -15.06
N GLN A 262 1.01 -17.45 -14.95
CA GLN A 262 2.27 -17.77 -14.32
C GLN A 262 2.54 -16.80 -13.19
N VAL A 263 2.97 -17.34 -12.04
CA VAL A 263 3.54 -16.59 -10.92
C VAL A 263 4.99 -17.02 -10.79
N ALA A 264 5.92 -16.12 -11.03
CA ALA A 264 7.35 -16.37 -10.83
C ALA A 264 7.86 -15.61 -9.62
N ILE A 265 8.55 -16.33 -8.74
CA ILE A 265 9.25 -15.78 -7.57
C ILE A 265 10.73 -16.08 -7.79
N SER A 266 11.56 -15.08 -7.73
CA SER A 266 13.01 -15.22 -7.81
C SER A 266 13.68 -14.51 -6.66
N ASP A 267 14.81 -15.07 -6.20
CA ASP A 267 15.64 -14.46 -5.18
C ASP A 267 17.12 -14.56 -5.62
N PRO A 268 17.81 -13.43 -5.76
CA PRO A 268 19.23 -13.41 -6.14
C PRO A 268 20.13 -14.17 -5.15
N ASN A 269 19.71 -14.25 -3.88
CA ASN A 269 20.43 -14.97 -2.83
C ASN A 269 20.11 -16.47 -2.82
N GLY A 270 19.13 -16.90 -3.62
CA GLY A 270 18.67 -18.28 -3.73
C GLY A 270 17.36 -18.55 -2.99
N LEU A 271 16.62 -19.55 -3.43
CA LEU A 271 15.31 -19.90 -2.84
C LEU A 271 15.38 -20.33 -1.36
N GLY A 272 16.57 -20.68 -0.86
CA GLY A 272 16.77 -21.01 0.56
C GLY A 272 16.65 -19.80 1.49
N ASP A 273 16.72 -18.59 0.94
CA ASP A 273 16.57 -17.32 1.67
C ASP A 273 15.12 -16.86 1.77
N LEU A 274 14.20 -17.45 1.01
CA LEU A 274 12.79 -17.14 1.09
C LEU A 274 12.19 -17.61 2.42
N ASP A 275 11.37 -16.75 3.05
CA ASP A 275 10.54 -17.14 4.19
C ASP A 275 9.21 -17.73 3.69
N PRO A 276 9.02 -19.06 3.73
CA PRO A 276 7.82 -19.70 3.23
C PRO A 276 6.56 -19.33 4.04
N VAL A 277 6.72 -18.85 5.27
CA VAL A 277 5.60 -18.42 6.12
C VAL A 277 5.08 -17.05 5.69
N SER A 278 5.93 -16.27 5.02
CA SER A 278 5.57 -14.93 4.53
C SER A 278 4.70 -14.94 3.27
N PHE A 279 4.62 -16.07 2.54
CA PHE A 279 3.86 -16.16 1.29
C PHE A 279 2.39 -15.81 1.50
N ARG A 280 1.89 -14.90 0.68
CA ARG A 280 0.47 -14.52 0.63
C ARG A 280 -0.01 -14.52 -0.81
N ALA A 281 -1.27 -14.87 -1.00
CA ALA A 281 -1.97 -14.71 -2.28
C ALA A 281 -3.42 -14.29 -2.02
N SER A 282 -3.96 -13.48 -2.91
CA SER A 282 -5.37 -13.13 -2.92
C SER A 282 -5.91 -13.04 -4.34
N PHE A 283 -7.21 -13.26 -4.48
CA PHE A 283 -7.95 -13.04 -5.71
C PHE A 283 -9.12 -12.11 -5.40
N ASP A 284 -9.19 -10.96 -6.07
CA ASP A 284 -10.17 -9.89 -5.80
C ASP A 284 -10.25 -9.57 -4.29
N VAL A 285 -9.09 -9.34 -3.67
CA VAL A 285 -8.91 -9.08 -2.23
C VAL A 285 -9.32 -10.24 -1.31
N VAL A 286 -9.80 -11.36 -1.84
CA VAL A 286 -10.10 -12.55 -1.05
C VAL A 286 -8.83 -13.39 -0.86
N PRO A 287 -8.38 -13.65 0.39
CA PRO A 287 -7.19 -14.46 0.63
C PRO A 287 -7.32 -15.86 0.03
N VAL A 288 -6.28 -16.30 -0.66
CA VAL A 288 -6.17 -17.65 -1.20
C VAL A 288 -5.26 -18.46 -0.29
N THR A 289 -5.77 -19.57 0.25
CA THR A 289 -4.94 -20.48 1.05
C THR A 289 -3.84 -21.10 0.18
N VAL A 290 -2.72 -21.48 0.78
CA VAL A 290 -1.62 -22.17 0.08
C VAL A 290 -2.12 -23.41 -0.66
N ALA A 291 -3.03 -24.18 -0.05
CA ALA A 291 -3.62 -25.36 -0.68
C ALA A 291 -4.44 -25.02 -1.94
N ASN A 292 -5.26 -23.96 -1.88
CA ASN A 292 -6.04 -23.50 -3.03
C ASN A 292 -5.13 -22.90 -4.11
N PHE A 293 -4.08 -22.17 -3.72
CA PHE A 293 -3.08 -21.66 -4.64
C PHE A 293 -2.39 -22.81 -5.39
N GLN A 294 -1.92 -23.82 -4.67
CA GLN A 294 -1.28 -25.01 -5.28
C GLN A 294 -2.25 -25.81 -6.16
N ALA A 295 -3.52 -25.88 -5.79
CA ALA A 295 -4.54 -26.55 -6.61
C ALA A 295 -4.79 -25.80 -7.92
N PHE A 296 -4.74 -24.46 -7.90
CA PHE A 296 -4.89 -23.63 -9.11
C PHE A 296 -3.62 -23.61 -9.96
N PHE A 297 -2.43 -23.65 -9.34
CA PHE A 297 -1.12 -23.64 -9.97
C PHE A 297 -0.37 -24.97 -9.77
N PRO A 298 -0.81 -26.07 -10.34
CA PRO A 298 -0.23 -27.39 -10.09
C PRO A 298 1.12 -27.63 -10.78
N TYR A 299 1.47 -26.82 -11.79
CA TYR A 299 2.73 -26.98 -12.51
C TYR A 299 3.78 -26.04 -11.90
N VAL A 300 4.86 -26.63 -11.38
CA VAL A 300 5.93 -25.90 -10.69
C VAL A 300 7.26 -26.21 -11.35
N ALA A 301 7.95 -25.17 -11.79
CA ALA A 301 9.34 -25.22 -12.26
C ALA A 301 10.24 -24.53 -11.24
N VAL A 302 11.37 -25.17 -10.89
CA VAL A 302 12.28 -24.67 -9.86
C VAL A 302 13.70 -24.65 -10.41
N THR A 303 14.39 -23.53 -10.18
CA THR A 303 15.84 -23.38 -10.37
C THR A 303 16.51 -23.13 -9.00
N SER A 304 17.80 -22.85 -8.97
CA SER A 304 18.49 -22.48 -7.72
C SER A 304 18.03 -21.13 -7.17
N THR A 305 17.55 -20.21 -8.03
CA THR A 305 17.22 -18.84 -7.65
C THR A 305 15.76 -18.45 -8.00
N SER A 306 14.97 -19.36 -8.56
CA SER A 306 13.59 -19.06 -8.93
C SER A 306 12.65 -20.24 -8.83
N VAL A 307 11.39 -19.96 -8.53
CA VAL A 307 10.26 -20.89 -8.65
C VAL A 307 9.18 -20.26 -9.51
N THR A 308 8.65 -21.01 -10.47
CA THR A 308 7.53 -20.55 -11.31
C THR A 308 6.36 -21.50 -11.16
N PHE A 309 5.23 -20.97 -10.81
CA PHE A 309 3.95 -21.66 -10.69
C PHE A 309 3.11 -21.36 -11.93
N THR A 310 2.53 -22.38 -12.58
CA THR A 310 1.71 -22.21 -13.79
C THR A 310 0.33 -22.82 -13.55
N SER A 311 -0.73 -22.10 -13.92
CA SER A 311 -2.11 -22.56 -13.77
C SER A 311 -2.41 -23.79 -14.63
N ALA A 312 -3.33 -24.65 -14.16
CA ALA A 312 -3.77 -25.82 -14.93
C ALA A 312 -4.57 -25.39 -16.17
N ALA A 313 -5.42 -24.40 -16.02
CA ALA A 313 -6.29 -23.90 -17.08
C ALA A 313 -5.68 -22.72 -17.82
N VAL A 314 -6.03 -22.58 -19.10
CA VAL A 314 -5.91 -21.33 -19.85
C VAL A 314 -6.90 -20.34 -19.21
N VAL A 315 -6.43 -19.14 -18.91
CA VAL A 315 -7.23 -18.10 -18.23
C VAL A 315 -7.47 -16.91 -19.14
N GLN A 316 -6.48 -16.57 -19.95
CA GLN A 316 -6.57 -15.47 -20.92
C GLN A 316 -7.68 -15.73 -21.94
N GLY A 317 -8.58 -14.77 -22.13
CA GLY A 317 -9.67 -14.86 -23.10
C GLY A 317 -10.85 -15.77 -22.67
N GLN A 318 -10.94 -16.18 -21.40
CA GLN A 318 -11.99 -17.08 -20.91
C GLN A 318 -13.12 -16.39 -20.15
N GLY A 319 -13.21 -15.05 -20.20
CA GLY A 319 -14.23 -14.29 -19.46
C GLY A 319 -14.00 -14.22 -17.94
N VAL A 320 -12.85 -14.65 -17.47
CA VAL A 320 -12.46 -14.48 -16.06
C VAL A 320 -11.95 -13.05 -15.87
N LEU A 321 -12.57 -12.32 -14.96
CA LEU A 321 -12.13 -10.97 -14.57
C LEU A 321 -11.74 -10.99 -13.11
N GLY A 322 -10.66 -10.31 -12.75
CA GLY A 322 -10.26 -10.18 -11.36
C GLY A 322 -8.80 -9.77 -11.20
N VAL A 323 -8.38 -9.60 -9.97
CA VAL A 323 -7.01 -9.26 -9.61
C VAL A 323 -6.39 -10.41 -8.83
N LEU A 324 -5.34 -11.01 -9.37
CA LEU A 324 -4.48 -11.91 -8.62
C LEU A 324 -3.34 -11.10 -8.01
N ALA A 325 -3.17 -11.17 -6.70
CA ALA A 325 -2.05 -10.58 -5.98
C ALA A 325 -1.24 -11.67 -5.29
N VAL A 326 0.09 -11.56 -5.32
CA VAL A 326 1.00 -12.50 -4.65
C VAL A 326 2.14 -11.73 -4.02
N SER A 327 2.50 -12.06 -2.78
CA SER A 327 3.65 -11.50 -2.08
C SER A 327 4.45 -12.57 -1.32
N VAL A 328 5.74 -12.32 -1.12
CA VAL A 328 6.66 -13.15 -0.35
C VAL A 328 7.78 -12.29 0.22
N ALA A 329 8.32 -12.65 1.38
CA ALA A 329 9.53 -12.05 1.93
C ALA A 329 10.68 -13.06 1.97
N ASP A 330 11.90 -12.57 2.07
CA ASP A 330 13.06 -13.36 2.47
C ASP A 330 13.16 -13.51 3.99
N LEU A 331 14.15 -14.25 4.46
CA LEU A 331 14.40 -14.45 5.89
C LEU A 331 14.89 -13.20 6.62
N THR A 332 15.29 -12.15 5.88
CA THR A 332 15.64 -10.83 6.44
C THR A 332 14.42 -9.94 6.62
N GLY A 333 13.26 -10.34 6.06
CA GLY A 333 12.01 -9.60 6.09
C GLY A 333 11.82 -8.67 4.89
N THR A 334 12.78 -8.66 3.92
CA THR A 334 12.61 -7.90 2.67
C THR A 334 11.51 -8.54 1.84
N ARG A 335 10.49 -7.78 1.48
CA ARG A 335 9.30 -8.27 0.78
C ARG A 335 9.25 -7.85 -0.67
N SER A 336 8.58 -8.66 -1.46
CA SER A 336 8.17 -8.32 -2.83
C SER A 336 6.79 -8.85 -3.12
N SER A 337 6.10 -8.17 -3.99
CA SER A 337 4.78 -8.58 -4.43
C SER A 337 4.49 -8.17 -5.87
N SER A 338 3.42 -8.70 -6.42
CA SER A 338 2.95 -8.36 -7.75
C SER A 338 1.43 -8.47 -7.81
N GLN A 339 0.80 -7.57 -8.54
CA GLN A 339 -0.60 -7.65 -8.93
C GLN A 339 -0.72 -7.88 -10.43
N PHE A 340 -1.75 -8.62 -10.81
CA PHE A 340 -2.06 -8.87 -12.20
C PHE A 340 -3.57 -8.83 -12.44
N PHE A 341 -3.99 -7.91 -13.31
CA PHE A 341 -5.37 -7.87 -13.79
C PHE A 341 -5.59 -9.00 -14.79
N ILE A 342 -6.40 -9.97 -14.38
CA ILE A 342 -6.87 -11.03 -15.27
C ILE A 342 -7.97 -10.40 -16.13
N GLN A 343 -7.68 -10.31 -17.43
CA GLN A 343 -8.64 -9.89 -18.45
C GLN A 343 -8.99 -11.12 -19.27
N GLY A 344 -10.20 -11.57 -19.10
CA GLY A 344 -10.76 -12.67 -19.86
C GLY A 344 -11.30 -12.27 -21.21
#